data_6019d4d652ac22e5a8ed3d2c3ca4126d
#
_entry.id   6019d4d652ac22e5a8ed3d2c3ca4126d
#
_cell.length_a   1.000
_cell.length_b   1.000
_cell.length_c   1.000
_cell.angle_alpha   90.00
_cell.angle_beta   90.00
_cell.angle_gamma   90.00
#
_symmetry.space_group_name_H-M   'P 1'
#
loop_
_entity.id
_entity.type
_entity.pdbx_description
1 polymer ?
#
loop_
_entity_poly.entity_id
_entity_poly.type
_entity_poly.pdbx_seq_one_letter_code
_entity_poly.pdbx_strand_id
1 'polypeptide(L)'
;MKKLVLLPLLFLFVHNLNGQIFKDKYIKDATKVANIWLEQINNNNYSEAYNQYSEKVKENSDSTYWLKAIDQLMVEFGIFKSRKISSSKFENTIEGLGDGFYVFLEYESIYKNIKRCDEYILLGQNDKFKWKILRYDFSYESNELDPEKELPNQGN
;
A
#
# COMPACT_ATOMS: atom_id res chain seq x y z
N MET A 1 54.66 -16.01 -10.51
CA MET A 1 54.01 -15.47 -9.30
C MET A 1 52.89 -14.54 -9.71
N LYS A 2 51.69 -15.10 -10.05
CA LYS A 2 50.47 -14.34 -10.40
C LYS A 2 49.23 -15.14 -9.95
N LYS A 3 48.99 -15.27 -8.63
CA LYS A 3 47.77 -15.92 -8.10
C LYS A 3 47.35 -15.34 -6.76
N LEU A 4 47.10 -14.02 -6.65
CA LEU A 4 46.57 -13.53 -5.36
C LEU A 4 45.72 -12.27 -5.47
N VAL A 5 44.96 -12.06 -6.54
CA VAL A 5 44.11 -10.84 -6.67
C VAL A 5 42.62 -11.17 -6.81
N LEU A 6 42.23 -12.43 -6.95
CA LEU A 6 40.82 -12.77 -7.21
C LEU A 6 39.95 -12.99 -5.96
N LEU A 7 40.54 -13.17 -4.76
CA LEU A 7 39.77 -13.52 -3.55
C LEU A 7 38.97 -12.36 -2.92
N PRO A 8 39.47 -11.09 -2.87
CA PRO A 8 38.69 -10.01 -2.25
C PRO A 8 37.47 -9.57 -3.07
N LEU A 9 37.48 -9.75 -4.39
CA LEU A 9 36.38 -9.32 -5.25
C LEU A 9 35.14 -10.21 -5.10
N LEU A 10 35.33 -11.50 -4.84
CA LEU A 10 34.23 -12.45 -4.62
C LEU A 10 33.49 -12.19 -3.30
N PHE A 11 34.17 -11.69 -2.28
CA PHE A 11 33.60 -11.38 -0.96
C PHE A 11 32.68 -10.16 -0.99
N LEU A 12 32.94 -9.17 -1.85
CA LEU A 12 32.12 -7.97 -1.99
C LEU A 12 30.77 -8.25 -2.68
N PHE A 13 30.71 -9.25 -3.56
CA PHE A 13 29.44 -9.65 -4.23
C PHE A 13 28.48 -10.37 -3.31
N VAL A 14 28.97 -11.15 -2.34
CA VAL A 14 28.12 -11.93 -1.43
C VAL A 14 27.34 -11.05 -0.47
N HIS A 15 27.93 -9.92 -0.02
CA HIS A 15 27.23 -9.00 0.91
C HIS A 15 26.06 -8.27 0.29
N ASN A 16 26.14 -7.92 -1.00
CA ASN A 16 25.03 -7.25 -1.69
C ASN A 16 23.85 -8.19 -1.96
N LEU A 17 24.10 -9.47 -2.26
CA LEU A 17 23.06 -10.46 -2.52
C LEU A 17 22.21 -10.76 -1.27
N ASN A 18 22.82 -10.87 -0.10
CA ASN A 18 22.09 -11.11 1.14
C ASN A 18 21.14 -9.93 1.49
N GLY A 19 21.63 -8.68 1.34
CA GLY A 19 20.78 -7.50 1.60
C GLY A 19 19.53 -7.43 0.71
N GLN A 20 19.66 -7.79 -0.55
CA GLN A 20 18.54 -7.80 -1.49
C GLN A 20 17.51 -8.91 -1.17
N ILE A 21 17.98 -10.11 -0.85
CA ILE A 21 17.10 -11.25 -0.49
C ILE A 21 16.24 -10.92 0.74
N PHE A 22 16.79 -10.24 1.73
CA PHE A 22 16.03 -9.82 2.92
C PHE A 22 14.98 -8.76 2.57
N LYS A 23 15.33 -7.75 1.75
CA LYS A 23 14.38 -6.73 1.30
C LYS A 23 13.21 -7.33 0.54
N ASP A 24 13.48 -8.22 -0.41
CA ASP A 24 12.46 -8.89 -1.21
C ASP A 24 11.53 -9.74 -0.33
N LYS A 25 12.07 -10.41 0.69
CA LYS A 25 11.28 -11.14 1.68
C LYS A 25 10.36 -10.21 2.47
N TYR A 26 10.86 -9.08 2.95
CA TYR A 26 10.06 -8.12 3.71
C TYR A 26 8.94 -7.52 2.85
N ILE A 27 9.24 -7.11 1.62
CA ILE A 27 8.23 -6.64 0.67
C ILE A 27 7.16 -7.71 0.45
N LYS A 28 7.56 -8.95 0.17
CA LYS A 28 6.63 -10.07 -0.05
C LYS A 28 5.72 -10.32 1.16
N ASP A 29 6.28 -10.31 2.37
CA ASP A 29 5.52 -10.59 3.59
C ASP A 29 4.57 -9.41 3.95
N ALA A 30 5.01 -8.16 3.78
CA ALA A 30 4.17 -6.99 3.95
C ALA A 30 3.04 -6.94 2.91
N THR A 31 3.33 -7.27 1.65
CA THR A 31 2.34 -7.36 0.57
C THR A 31 1.21 -8.34 0.89
N LYS A 32 1.51 -9.49 1.48
CA LYS A 32 0.47 -10.43 1.92
C LYS A 32 -0.48 -9.81 2.93
N VAL A 33 0.07 -9.07 3.91
CA VAL A 33 -0.74 -8.38 4.93
C VAL A 33 -1.59 -7.28 4.30
N ALA A 34 -1.00 -6.47 3.41
CA ALA A 34 -1.73 -5.43 2.69
C ALA A 34 -2.87 -6.01 1.84
N ASN A 35 -2.63 -7.10 1.12
CA ASN A 35 -3.66 -7.74 0.29
C ASN A 35 -4.82 -8.28 1.13
N ILE A 36 -4.55 -8.92 2.28
CA ILE A 36 -5.58 -9.36 3.21
C ILE A 36 -6.38 -8.16 3.74
N TRP A 37 -5.69 -7.08 4.11
CA TRP A 37 -6.34 -5.85 4.58
C TRP A 37 -7.25 -5.23 3.52
N LEU A 38 -6.78 -5.11 2.28
CA LEU A 38 -7.56 -4.61 1.15
C LEU A 38 -8.75 -5.51 0.82
N GLU A 39 -8.60 -6.83 0.98
CA GLU A 39 -9.70 -7.79 0.82
C GLU A 39 -10.77 -7.59 1.90
N GLN A 40 -10.40 -7.31 3.14
CA GLN A 40 -11.37 -6.95 4.20
C GLN A 40 -12.15 -5.69 3.81
N ILE A 41 -11.47 -4.66 3.30
CA ILE A 41 -12.12 -3.43 2.81
C ILE A 41 -13.12 -3.76 1.70
N ASN A 42 -12.70 -4.51 0.67
CA ASN A 42 -13.55 -4.87 -0.47
C ASN A 42 -14.79 -5.72 -0.08
N ASN A 43 -14.69 -6.47 1.02
CA ASN A 43 -15.76 -7.34 1.54
C ASN A 43 -16.59 -6.66 2.64
N ASN A 44 -16.41 -5.36 2.88
CA ASN A 44 -17.08 -4.56 3.91
C ASN A 44 -16.80 -5.05 5.35
N ASN A 45 -15.71 -5.80 5.56
CA ASN A 45 -15.25 -6.25 6.88
C ASN A 45 -14.39 -5.18 7.54
N TYR A 46 -14.92 -3.97 7.68
CA TYR A 46 -14.16 -2.79 8.09
C TYR A 46 -13.61 -2.88 9.51
N SER A 47 -14.31 -3.54 10.42
CA SER A 47 -13.83 -3.76 11.80
C SER A 47 -12.56 -4.61 11.82
N GLU A 48 -12.50 -5.66 11.02
CA GLU A 48 -11.33 -6.52 10.87
C GLU A 48 -10.17 -5.76 10.21
N ALA A 49 -10.48 -4.94 9.21
CA ALA A 49 -9.47 -4.06 8.59
C ALA A 49 -8.92 -3.06 9.61
N TYR A 50 -9.78 -2.40 10.40
CA TYR A 50 -9.35 -1.47 11.45
C TYR A 50 -8.42 -2.13 12.48
N ASN A 51 -8.69 -3.36 12.87
CA ASN A 51 -7.88 -4.12 13.83
C ASN A 51 -6.47 -4.46 13.32
N GLN A 52 -6.21 -4.33 12.02
CA GLN A 52 -4.88 -4.55 11.44
C GLN A 52 -3.98 -3.30 11.47
N TYR A 53 -4.51 -2.13 11.82
CA TYR A 53 -3.68 -0.96 12.10
C TYR A 53 -2.75 -1.20 13.29
N SER A 54 -1.64 -0.48 13.32
CA SER A 54 -0.75 -0.48 14.49
C SER A 54 -1.46 0.10 15.72
N GLU A 55 -1.02 -0.31 16.92
CA GLU A 55 -1.60 0.21 18.16
C GLU A 55 -1.51 1.75 18.21
N LYS A 56 -0.35 2.31 17.84
CA LYS A 56 -0.15 3.76 17.79
C LYS A 56 -1.14 4.49 16.89
N VAL A 57 -1.51 3.90 15.75
CA VAL A 57 -2.54 4.47 14.86
C VAL A 57 -3.90 4.41 15.53
N LYS A 58 -4.26 3.27 16.13
CA LYS A 58 -5.56 3.09 16.81
C LYS A 58 -5.73 4.00 18.02
N GLU A 59 -4.67 4.22 18.80
CA GLU A 59 -4.67 5.14 19.95
C GLU A 59 -4.90 6.61 19.54
N ASN A 60 -4.52 6.99 18.33
CA ASN A 60 -4.64 8.35 17.81
C ASN A 60 -5.77 8.53 16.79
N SER A 61 -6.63 7.54 16.61
CA SER A 61 -7.76 7.60 15.66
C SER A 61 -9.07 7.18 16.33
N ASP A 62 -10.16 7.84 15.92
CA ASP A 62 -11.52 7.45 16.30
C ASP A 62 -11.98 6.31 15.38
N SER A 63 -12.16 5.11 15.95
CA SER A 63 -12.59 3.94 15.22
C SER A 63 -13.98 4.12 14.59
N THR A 64 -14.91 4.77 15.31
CA THR A 64 -16.28 5.00 14.82
C THR A 64 -16.27 5.93 13.61
N TYR A 65 -15.47 7.00 13.69
CA TYR A 65 -15.30 7.90 12.55
C TYR A 65 -14.66 7.20 11.37
N TRP A 66 -13.59 6.42 11.60
CA TRP A 66 -12.91 5.68 10.54
C TRP A 66 -13.82 4.68 9.84
N LEU A 67 -14.59 3.87 10.60
CA LEU A 67 -15.53 2.89 10.07
C LEU A 67 -16.59 3.57 9.17
N LYS A 68 -17.12 4.70 9.61
CA LYS A 68 -18.10 5.46 8.82
C LYS A 68 -17.47 6.05 7.56
N ALA A 69 -16.27 6.60 7.65
CA ALA A 69 -15.59 7.21 6.52
C ALA A 69 -15.25 6.19 5.43
N ILE A 70 -14.72 5.01 5.82
CA ILE A 70 -14.40 3.96 4.85
C ILE A 70 -15.66 3.38 4.19
N ASP A 71 -16.74 3.21 4.93
CA ASP A 71 -18.02 2.75 4.39
C ASP A 71 -18.56 3.72 3.33
N GLN A 72 -18.56 5.03 3.64
CA GLN A 72 -18.98 6.06 2.69
C GLN A 72 -18.11 6.08 1.43
N LEU A 73 -16.79 5.95 1.59
CA LEU A 73 -15.85 5.89 0.49
C LEU A 73 -16.12 4.68 -0.42
N MET A 74 -16.36 3.51 0.16
CA MET A 74 -16.60 2.30 -0.62
C MET A 74 -17.97 2.32 -1.33
N VAL A 75 -18.98 2.99 -0.76
CA VAL A 75 -20.24 3.26 -1.45
C VAL A 75 -19.99 4.15 -2.68
N GLU A 76 -19.20 5.20 -2.57
CA GLU A 76 -18.82 6.07 -3.68
C GLU A 76 -18.05 5.32 -4.77
N PHE A 77 -17.04 4.53 -4.39
CA PHE A 77 -16.22 3.74 -5.31
C PHE A 77 -17.03 2.63 -6.01
N GLY A 78 -18.00 2.06 -5.31
CA GLY A 78 -18.80 0.95 -5.78
C GLY A 78 -18.03 -0.38 -5.79
N ILE A 79 -18.51 -1.34 -6.57
CA ILE A 79 -17.97 -2.71 -6.58
C ILE A 79 -16.51 -2.71 -7.05
N PHE A 80 -15.64 -3.33 -6.26
CA PHE A 80 -14.26 -3.62 -6.63
C PHE A 80 -14.20 -4.52 -7.88
N LYS A 81 -13.31 -4.23 -8.82
CA LYS A 81 -13.11 -5.00 -10.05
C LYS A 81 -11.74 -5.64 -10.12
N SER A 82 -10.69 -4.86 -9.94
CA SER A 82 -9.32 -5.38 -10.04
C SER A 82 -8.32 -4.46 -9.35
N ARG A 83 -7.16 -5.01 -9.00
CA ARG A 83 -6.03 -4.29 -8.42
C ARG A 83 -4.72 -4.90 -8.90
N LYS A 84 -3.72 -4.08 -9.16
CA LYS A 84 -2.35 -4.49 -9.42
C LYS A 84 -1.38 -3.63 -8.61
N ILE A 85 -0.28 -4.22 -8.18
CA ILE A 85 0.82 -3.44 -7.58
C ILE A 85 1.52 -2.68 -8.71
N SER A 86 1.67 -1.37 -8.53
CA SER A 86 2.43 -0.49 -9.42
C SER A 86 3.84 -0.24 -8.91
N SER A 87 4.02 -0.19 -7.57
CA SER A 87 5.32 0.04 -6.94
C SER A 87 5.41 -0.64 -5.57
N SER A 88 6.63 -1.00 -5.18
CA SER A 88 6.92 -1.48 -3.82
C SER A 88 8.32 -1.05 -3.40
N LYS A 89 8.49 -0.59 -2.16
CA LYS A 89 9.75 -0.10 -1.61
C LYS A 89 9.92 -0.49 -0.15
N PHE A 90 11.10 -0.98 0.21
CA PHE A 90 11.49 -1.23 1.59
C PHE A 90 12.38 -0.11 2.10
N GLU A 91 12.13 0.34 3.33
CA GLU A 91 12.95 1.31 4.06
C GLU A 91 13.21 0.83 5.49
N ASN A 92 14.38 1.15 6.04
CA ASN A 92 14.74 0.86 7.42
C ASN A 92 14.70 2.09 8.33
N THR A 93 14.42 3.26 7.78
CA THR A 93 14.27 4.51 8.53
C THR A 93 13.27 5.40 7.80
N ILE A 94 12.33 5.98 8.53
CA ILE A 94 11.40 6.98 8.00
C ILE A 94 11.44 8.20 8.93
N GLU A 95 11.55 9.38 8.35
CA GLU A 95 11.46 10.64 9.09
C GLU A 95 10.14 10.71 9.88
N GLY A 96 10.21 11.02 11.17
CA GLY A 96 9.07 11.07 12.08
C GLY A 96 8.61 9.72 12.64
N LEU A 97 9.04 8.58 12.07
CA LEU A 97 8.80 7.24 12.63
C LEU A 97 10.05 6.61 13.25
N GLY A 98 11.26 7.02 12.81
CA GLY A 98 12.54 6.51 13.28
C GLY A 98 13.01 5.25 12.57
N ASP A 99 13.93 4.52 13.20
CA ASP A 99 14.47 3.27 12.67
C ASP A 99 13.46 2.12 12.85
N GLY A 100 13.35 1.27 11.84
CA GLY A 100 12.40 0.16 11.82
C GLY A 100 12.44 -0.58 10.49
N PHE A 101 11.46 -1.44 10.25
CA PHE A 101 11.25 -2.10 8.97
C PHE A 101 9.93 -1.64 8.38
N TYR A 102 10.00 -0.94 7.26
CA TYR A 102 8.86 -0.33 6.60
C TYR A 102 8.76 -0.77 5.15
N VAL A 103 7.53 -0.93 4.68
CA VAL A 103 7.24 -1.21 3.27
C VAL A 103 6.18 -0.25 2.78
N PHE A 104 6.49 0.44 1.70
CA PHE A 104 5.55 1.23 0.90
C PHE A 104 5.05 0.37 -0.25
N LEU A 105 3.75 0.34 -0.42
CA LEU A 105 3.09 -0.33 -1.54
C LEU A 105 2.17 0.66 -2.24
N GLU A 106 2.26 0.68 -3.56
CA GLU A 106 1.36 1.44 -4.41
C GLU A 106 0.58 0.47 -5.30
N TYR A 107 -0.71 0.73 -5.44
CA TYR A 107 -1.60 -0.08 -6.24
C TYR A 107 -2.37 0.79 -7.21
N GLU A 108 -2.59 0.29 -8.42
CA GLU A 108 -3.62 0.77 -9.32
C GLU A 108 -4.84 -0.11 -9.19
N SER A 109 -5.98 0.48 -8.82
CA SER A 109 -7.23 -0.21 -8.55
C SER A 109 -8.34 0.30 -9.46
N ILE A 110 -9.25 -0.58 -9.81
CA ILE A 110 -10.44 -0.29 -10.62
C ILE A 110 -11.68 -0.66 -9.80
N TYR A 111 -12.58 0.29 -9.69
CA TYR A 111 -13.89 0.12 -9.08
C TYR A 111 -15.00 0.42 -10.11
N LYS A 112 -16.23 0.09 -9.78
CA LYS A 112 -17.36 0.29 -10.71
C LYS A 112 -17.59 1.75 -11.07
N ASN A 113 -17.50 2.64 -10.07
CA ASN A 113 -17.84 4.05 -10.22
C ASN A 113 -16.61 4.95 -10.39
N ILE A 114 -15.39 4.38 -10.30
CA ILE A 114 -14.13 5.10 -10.35
C ILE A 114 -13.35 4.67 -11.58
N LYS A 115 -12.93 5.64 -12.40
CA LYS A 115 -12.15 5.39 -13.62
C LYS A 115 -10.75 4.87 -13.30
N ARG A 116 -10.12 5.45 -12.29
CA ARG A 116 -8.80 5.09 -11.78
C ARG A 116 -8.73 5.42 -10.30
N CYS A 117 -8.12 4.54 -9.52
CA CYS A 117 -7.79 4.78 -8.13
C CYS A 117 -6.35 4.32 -7.88
N ASP A 118 -5.49 5.24 -7.46
CA ASP A 118 -4.15 4.94 -6.97
C ASP A 118 -4.21 4.85 -5.44
N GLU A 119 -3.87 3.69 -4.88
CA GLU A 119 -3.90 3.43 -3.44
C GLU A 119 -2.48 3.28 -2.90
N TYR A 120 -2.21 3.86 -1.74
CA TYR A 120 -0.89 3.90 -1.10
C TYR A 120 -0.99 3.32 0.30
N ILE A 121 -0.21 2.29 0.59
CA ILE A 121 -0.18 1.65 1.91
C ILE A 121 1.23 1.67 2.46
N LEU A 122 1.37 2.22 3.67
CA LEU A 122 2.58 2.10 4.46
C LEU A 122 2.36 1.04 5.53
N LEU A 123 3.26 0.06 5.57
CA LEU A 123 3.31 -0.96 6.62
C LEU A 123 4.60 -0.81 7.42
N GLY A 124 4.54 -1.17 8.70
CA GLY A 124 5.71 -1.29 9.57
C GLY A 124 5.64 -2.56 10.41
N GLN A 125 6.79 -3.10 10.78
CA GLN A 125 6.85 -4.19 11.76
C GLN A 125 6.76 -3.64 13.18
N ASN A 126 5.97 -4.32 14.02
CA ASN A 126 5.95 -4.07 15.46
C ASN A 126 7.04 -4.88 16.21
N ASP A 127 7.14 -4.72 17.53
CA ASP A 127 8.12 -5.41 18.38
C ASP A 127 8.02 -6.94 18.35
N LYS A 128 6.90 -7.49 17.86
CA LYS A 128 6.67 -8.93 17.67
C LYS A 128 6.93 -9.38 16.24
N PHE A 129 7.62 -8.56 15.44
CA PHE A 129 7.91 -8.79 14.02
C PHE A 129 6.67 -9.05 13.15
N LYS A 130 5.52 -8.47 13.53
CA LYS A 130 4.27 -8.54 12.74
C LYS A 130 4.10 -7.27 11.94
N TRP A 131 3.82 -7.41 10.66
CA TRP A 131 3.45 -6.31 9.79
C TRP A 131 2.10 -5.73 10.19
N LYS A 132 2.03 -4.40 10.30
CA LYS A 132 0.86 -3.63 10.66
C LYS A 132 0.67 -2.49 9.69
N ILE A 133 -0.57 -2.13 9.40
CA ILE A 133 -0.89 -0.95 8.61
C ILE A 133 -0.58 0.28 9.46
N LEU A 134 0.23 1.20 8.92
CA LEU A 134 0.54 2.48 9.54
C LEU A 134 -0.24 3.62 8.89
N ARG A 135 -0.47 3.52 7.57
CA ARG A 135 -1.16 4.55 6.80
C ARG A 135 -1.78 3.95 5.55
N TYR A 136 -2.93 4.46 5.17
CA TYR A 136 -3.60 4.24 3.90
C TYR A 136 -4.04 5.57 3.32
N ASP A 137 -3.66 5.84 2.09
CA ASP A 137 -4.07 7.00 1.32
C ASP A 137 -4.52 6.56 -0.07
N PHE A 138 -5.23 7.43 -0.75
CA PHE A 138 -5.67 7.18 -2.12
C PHE A 138 -5.85 8.50 -2.89
N SER A 139 -5.74 8.40 -4.21
CA SER A 139 -6.20 9.43 -5.15
C SER A 139 -7.02 8.77 -6.26
N TYR A 140 -8.06 9.42 -6.76
CA TYR A 140 -8.92 8.83 -7.76
C TYR A 140 -9.49 9.84 -8.75
N GLU A 141 -9.86 9.32 -9.92
CA GLU A 141 -10.64 10.02 -10.94
C GLU A 141 -12.05 9.42 -10.96
N SER A 142 -13.07 10.23 -10.67
CA SER A 142 -14.47 9.79 -10.77
C SER A 142 -14.89 9.56 -12.23
N ASN A 143 -15.90 8.73 -12.42
CA ASN A 143 -16.54 8.55 -13.74
C ASN A 143 -17.54 9.66 -14.07
N GLU A 144 -17.64 10.72 -13.27
CA GLU A 144 -18.57 11.80 -13.58
C GLU A 144 -18.30 12.34 -14.97
N LEU A 145 -19.31 12.24 -15.79
CA LEU A 145 -19.33 12.84 -17.12
C LEU A 145 -19.08 14.34 -16.93
N ASP A 146 -18.05 14.84 -17.61
CA ASP A 146 -17.77 16.27 -17.70
C ASP A 146 -19.05 16.96 -18.24
N PRO A 147 -19.82 17.70 -17.43
CA PRO A 147 -21.09 18.28 -17.86
C PRO A 147 -20.92 19.29 -19.03
N GLU A 148 -19.68 19.70 -19.36
CA GLU A 148 -19.41 20.56 -20.51
C GLU A 148 -19.36 19.81 -21.85
N LYS A 149 -19.35 18.46 -21.87
CA LYS A 149 -19.30 17.69 -23.12
C LYS A 149 -20.66 17.32 -23.71
N GLU A 150 -21.76 17.57 -23.01
CA GLU A 150 -23.11 17.28 -23.49
C GLU A 150 -23.94 18.52 -23.91
N LEU A 151 -23.30 19.56 -24.39
CA LEU A 151 -24.06 20.53 -25.16
C LEU A 151 -24.24 19.98 -26.58
N PRO A 152 -25.46 19.53 -26.96
CA PRO A 152 -25.71 19.20 -28.36
C PRO A 152 -25.56 20.47 -29.17
N ASN A 153 -24.69 20.38 -30.16
CA ASN A 153 -24.53 21.43 -31.16
C ASN A 153 -25.91 21.70 -31.79
N GLN A 154 -26.61 22.70 -31.30
CA GLN A 154 -27.82 23.19 -31.94
C GLN A 154 -27.35 23.89 -33.21
N GLY A 155 -27.25 23.09 -34.28
CA GLY A 155 -27.02 23.60 -35.62
C GLY A 155 -28.17 24.52 -36.04
N ASN A 156 -27.79 25.70 -36.47
CA ASN A 156 -28.61 26.58 -37.30
C ASN A 156 -28.80 25.98 -38.69
#